data_5f335fcc8af1ca8b4264fbf9e404b730
#
_entry.id   5f335fcc8af1ca8b4264fbf9e404b730
#
_cell.length_a   1.000
_cell.length_b   1.000
_cell.length_c   1.000
_cell.angle_alpha   90.00
_cell.angle_beta   90.00
_cell.angle_gamma   90.00
#
_symmetry.space_group_name_H-M   'P 1'
#
loop_
_entity.id
_entity.type
_entity.pdbx_description
1 polymer ?
#
loop_
_entity_poly.entity_id
_entity_poly.type
_entity_poly.pdbx_seq_one_letter_code
_entity_poly.pdbx_strand_id
1 'polypeptide(L)'
;VSAPVNIFKWWNITNNFVFFYNQFKGNLAGSLLNSGSPGVQLKTDNTFTFKHGWTAELNASYNSGGRDGYMVAKPQWALSPGIQKNILNKKGTLRLNVTDIFWTNLPKAVITYTGKYIEKWHAFRESRVGTLTFTYRFGKKTVQGARRRATGSEEERQRAGN
;
A
#
# COMPACT_ATOMS: atom_id res chain seq x y z
N VAL A 1 -0.93 -11.16 7.62
CA VAL A 1 0.46 -11.63 7.55
C VAL A 1 1.15 -10.90 6.41
N SER A 2 2.35 -10.36 6.66
CA SER A 2 3.19 -9.73 5.66
C SER A 2 4.48 -10.53 5.50
N ALA A 3 4.84 -10.87 4.27
CA ALA A 3 6.01 -11.67 3.97
C ALA A 3 6.83 -11.02 2.84
N PRO A 4 7.94 -10.34 3.17
CA PRO A 4 8.93 -9.94 2.18
C PRO A 4 9.79 -11.14 1.78
N VAL A 5 9.94 -11.37 0.49
CA VAL A 5 10.74 -12.46 -0.06
C VAL A 5 11.63 -11.92 -1.19
N ASN A 6 12.91 -12.25 -1.13
CA ASN A 6 13.84 -12.03 -2.24
C ASN A 6 13.86 -13.30 -3.10
N ILE A 7 13.15 -13.31 -4.22
CA ILE A 7 13.14 -14.45 -5.13
C ILE A 7 14.48 -14.55 -5.86
N PHE A 8 14.97 -13.40 -6.34
CA PHE A 8 16.29 -13.25 -6.93
C PHE A 8 16.93 -11.94 -6.47
N LYS A 9 18.23 -11.77 -6.69
CA LYS A 9 18.95 -10.50 -6.40
C LYS A 9 18.35 -9.27 -7.08
N TRP A 10 17.63 -9.47 -8.17
CA TRP A 10 16.99 -8.42 -8.98
C TRP A 10 15.47 -8.36 -8.81
N TRP A 11 14.84 -9.31 -8.07
CA TRP A 11 13.39 -9.36 -7.87
C TRP A 11 13.06 -9.53 -6.38
N ASN A 12 12.46 -8.50 -5.83
CA ASN A 12 11.89 -8.49 -4.49
C ASN A 12 10.36 -8.49 -4.59
N ILE A 13 9.72 -9.31 -3.76
CA ILE A 13 8.28 -9.36 -3.64
C ILE A 13 7.89 -9.18 -2.17
N THR A 14 6.88 -8.36 -1.91
CA THR A 14 6.23 -8.26 -0.61
C THR A 14 4.78 -8.61 -0.77
N ASN A 15 4.35 -9.66 -0.09
CA ASN A 15 2.96 -10.10 -0.07
C ASN A 15 2.33 -9.75 1.27
N ASN A 16 1.13 -9.21 1.21
CA ASN A 16 0.29 -8.99 2.39
C ASN A 16 -1.01 -9.74 2.19
N PHE A 17 -1.33 -10.61 3.13
CA PHE A 17 -2.56 -11.39 3.15
C PHE A 17 -3.31 -11.08 4.44
N VAL A 18 -4.57 -10.69 4.31
CA VAL A 18 -5.49 -10.48 5.42
C VAL A 18 -6.73 -11.31 5.19
N PHE A 19 -7.04 -12.18 6.13
CA PHE A 19 -8.32 -12.86 6.24
C PHE A 19 -9.08 -12.25 7.41
N PHE A 20 -10.35 -11.95 7.21
CA PHE A 20 -11.21 -11.38 8.24
C PHE A 20 -12.63 -11.94 8.14
N TYR A 21 -13.36 -11.83 9.23
CA TYR A 21 -14.77 -12.14 9.27
C TYR A 21 -15.51 -10.95 9.86
N ASN A 22 -16.40 -10.36 9.07
CA ASN A 22 -17.27 -9.28 9.52
C ASN A 22 -18.59 -9.84 9.96
N GLN A 23 -19.06 -9.44 11.15
CA GLN A 23 -20.40 -9.77 11.63
C GLN A 23 -21.12 -8.49 11.99
N PHE A 24 -22.31 -8.33 11.44
CA PHE A 24 -23.24 -7.27 11.79
C PHE A 24 -24.43 -7.86 12.56
N LYS A 25 -24.68 -7.31 13.74
CA LYS A 25 -25.87 -7.61 14.54
C LYS A 25 -26.55 -6.31 14.93
N GLY A 26 -27.83 -6.17 14.63
CA GLY A 26 -28.56 -4.96 14.96
C GLY A 26 -30.03 -5.02 14.58
N ASN A 27 -30.79 -4.07 15.08
CA ASN A 27 -32.17 -3.85 14.66
C ASN A 27 -32.19 -2.66 13.69
N LEU A 28 -32.59 -2.88 12.46
CA LEU A 28 -32.67 -1.85 11.46
C LEU A 28 -34.07 -1.87 10.84
N ALA A 29 -34.78 -0.75 10.94
CA ALA A 29 -36.15 -0.59 10.44
C ALA A 29 -37.11 -1.68 10.94
N GLY A 30 -36.98 -2.09 12.23
CA GLY A 30 -37.85 -3.09 12.84
C GLY A 30 -37.50 -4.54 12.53
N SER A 31 -36.46 -4.79 11.74
CA SER A 31 -35.98 -6.14 11.43
C SER A 31 -34.65 -6.43 12.15
N LEU A 32 -34.61 -7.57 12.85
CA LEU A 32 -33.36 -8.07 13.44
C LEU A 32 -32.45 -8.57 12.32
N LEU A 33 -31.32 -7.92 12.16
CA LEU A 33 -30.26 -8.33 11.26
C LEU A 33 -29.17 -9.06 12.04
N ASN A 34 -28.86 -10.25 11.59
CA ASN A 34 -27.70 -11.00 12.00
C ASN A 34 -27.05 -11.55 10.72
N SER A 35 -26.08 -10.86 10.21
CA SER A 35 -25.40 -11.25 8.96
C SER A 35 -23.89 -11.17 9.14
N GLY A 36 -23.19 -12.13 8.57
CA GLY A 36 -21.75 -12.14 8.56
C GLY A 36 -21.20 -12.67 7.25
N SER A 37 -19.99 -12.29 6.92
CA SER A 37 -19.27 -12.85 5.79
C SER A 37 -17.77 -12.87 6.02
N PRO A 38 -17.09 -13.90 5.54
CA PRO A 38 -15.64 -13.88 5.43
C PRO A 38 -15.20 -12.88 4.37
N GLY A 39 -14.02 -12.34 4.53
CA GLY A 39 -13.38 -11.49 3.55
C GLY A 39 -11.89 -11.77 3.45
N VAL A 40 -11.35 -11.49 2.28
CA VAL A 40 -9.93 -11.65 1.94
C VAL A 40 -9.42 -10.37 1.31
N GLN A 41 -8.27 -9.91 1.78
CA GLN A 41 -7.50 -8.86 1.12
C GLN A 41 -6.12 -9.39 0.77
N LEU A 42 -5.74 -9.19 -0.47
CA LEU A 42 -4.42 -9.53 -0.99
C LEU A 42 -3.76 -8.26 -1.52
N LYS A 43 -2.49 -8.08 -1.18
CA LYS A 43 -1.66 -7.05 -1.79
C LYS A 43 -0.31 -7.67 -2.10
N THR A 44 0.19 -7.44 -3.29
CA THR A 44 1.52 -7.83 -3.71
C THR A 44 2.23 -6.63 -4.32
N ASP A 45 3.42 -6.36 -3.82
CA ASP A 45 4.31 -5.31 -4.30
C ASP A 45 5.56 -5.99 -4.86
N ASN A 46 5.76 -5.91 -6.17
CA ASN A 46 6.90 -6.47 -6.87
C ASN A 46 7.84 -5.35 -7.30
N THR A 47 9.13 -5.52 -7.03
CA THR A 47 10.18 -4.60 -7.45
C THR A 47 11.25 -5.35 -8.22
N PHE A 48 11.54 -4.90 -9.44
CA PHE A 48 12.53 -5.47 -10.33
C PHE A 48 13.65 -4.46 -10.54
N THR A 49 14.86 -4.81 -10.11
CA THR A 49 16.05 -3.95 -10.22
C THR A 49 16.90 -4.41 -11.40
N PHE A 50 17.09 -3.53 -12.38
CA PHE A 50 17.87 -3.79 -13.57
C PHE A 50 19.19 -3.03 -13.58
N LYS A 51 20.07 -3.39 -14.51
CA LYS A 51 21.33 -2.69 -14.74
C LYS A 51 21.09 -1.23 -15.18
N HIS A 52 22.10 -0.40 -15.07
CA HIS A 52 22.10 1.01 -15.50
C HIS A 52 21.08 1.89 -14.77
N GLY A 53 20.65 1.50 -13.54
CA GLY A 53 19.79 2.32 -12.69
C GLY A 53 18.31 2.32 -13.10
N TRP A 54 17.83 1.29 -13.78
CA TRP A 54 16.42 1.05 -14.02
C TRP A 54 15.80 0.24 -12.88
N THR A 55 14.58 0.58 -12.54
CA THR A 55 13.73 -0.20 -11.61
C THR A 55 12.32 -0.23 -12.17
N ALA A 56 11.71 -1.41 -12.26
CA ALA A 56 10.29 -1.55 -12.55
C ALA A 56 9.55 -2.00 -11.28
N GLU A 57 8.31 -1.60 -11.16
CA GLU A 57 7.41 -1.97 -10.07
C GLU A 57 6.11 -2.50 -10.66
N LEU A 58 5.55 -3.53 -10.04
CA LEU A 58 4.24 -4.03 -10.37
C LEU A 58 3.48 -4.33 -9.07
N ASN A 59 2.52 -3.48 -8.76
CA ASN A 59 1.72 -3.59 -7.56
C ASN A 59 0.32 -4.08 -7.93
N ALA A 60 -0.16 -5.11 -7.24
CA ALA A 60 -1.51 -5.60 -7.40
C ALA A 60 -2.22 -5.67 -6.06
N SER A 61 -3.51 -5.41 -6.08
CA SER A 61 -4.38 -5.52 -4.92
C SER A 61 -5.69 -6.20 -5.29
N TYR A 62 -6.23 -6.97 -4.35
CA TYR A 62 -7.53 -7.62 -4.45
C TYR A 62 -8.25 -7.52 -3.11
N ASN A 63 -9.53 -7.23 -3.16
CA ASN A 63 -10.44 -7.27 -2.02
C ASN A 63 -11.68 -8.07 -2.44
N SER A 64 -11.99 -9.13 -1.72
CA SER A 64 -13.15 -9.98 -2.01
C SER A 64 -14.50 -9.28 -1.83
N GLY A 65 -14.50 -8.07 -1.26
CA GLY A 65 -15.72 -7.45 -0.78
C GLY A 65 -16.20 -8.11 0.51
N GLY A 66 -17.50 -8.13 0.71
CA GLY A 66 -18.09 -8.72 1.91
C GLY A 66 -19.49 -8.17 2.16
N ARG A 67 -20.10 -8.64 3.26
CA ARG A 67 -21.43 -8.19 3.67
C ARG A 67 -21.32 -7.30 4.91
N ASP A 68 -22.06 -6.20 4.88
CA ASP A 68 -22.24 -5.30 6.00
C ASP A 68 -23.74 -4.93 6.09
N GLY A 69 -24.44 -5.54 7.05
CA GLY A 69 -25.88 -5.41 7.16
C GLY A 69 -26.61 -5.84 5.89
N TYR A 70 -27.30 -4.92 5.25
CA TYR A 70 -28.03 -5.12 4.00
C TYR A 70 -27.15 -5.00 2.74
N MET A 71 -25.97 -4.43 2.88
CA MET A 71 -25.07 -4.18 1.76
C MET A 71 -24.13 -5.36 1.52
N VAL A 72 -24.01 -5.76 0.27
CA VAL A 72 -23.02 -6.73 -0.22
C VAL A 72 -22.07 -6.02 -1.16
N ALA A 73 -20.89 -5.69 -0.68
CA ALA A 73 -19.82 -5.12 -1.49
C ALA A 73 -19.28 -6.18 -2.45
N LYS A 74 -19.08 -5.80 -3.71
CA LYS A 74 -18.52 -6.67 -4.74
C LYS A 74 -17.00 -6.69 -4.69
N PRO A 75 -16.36 -7.75 -5.19
CA PRO A 75 -14.91 -7.80 -5.31
C PRO A 75 -14.34 -6.63 -6.12
N GLN A 76 -13.15 -6.17 -5.70
CA GLN A 76 -12.39 -5.13 -6.36
C GLN A 76 -10.94 -5.56 -6.50
N TRP A 77 -10.29 -5.10 -7.55
CA TRP A 77 -8.87 -5.33 -7.74
C TRP A 77 -8.24 -4.17 -8.52
N ALA A 78 -6.95 -4.04 -8.42
CA ALA A 78 -6.19 -3.06 -9.20
C ALA A 78 -4.82 -3.63 -9.55
N LEU A 79 -4.30 -3.20 -10.70
CA LEU A 79 -2.92 -3.43 -11.12
C LEU A 79 -2.29 -2.09 -11.44
N SER A 80 -1.13 -1.83 -10.84
CA SER A 80 -0.46 -0.54 -10.91
C SER A 80 1.02 -0.74 -11.27
N PRO A 81 1.37 -0.65 -12.57
CA PRO A 81 2.75 -0.71 -13.03
C PRO A 81 3.46 0.62 -12.80
N GLY A 82 4.77 0.54 -12.61
CA GLY A 82 5.66 1.69 -12.51
C GLY A 82 7.03 1.41 -13.08
N ILE A 83 7.70 2.45 -13.56
CA ILE A 83 9.08 2.39 -13.99
C ILE A 83 9.85 3.61 -13.48
N GLN A 84 11.07 3.39 -13.07
CA GLN A 84 11.95 4.42 -12.53
C GLN A 84 13.33 4.34 -13.17
N LYS A 85 13.93 5.50 -13.41
CA LYS A 85 15.30 5.64 -13.90
C LYS A 85 16.09 6.58 -13.00
N ASN A 86 17.23 6.12 -12.52
CA ASN A 86 18.21 7.00 -11.92
C ASN A 86 19.01 7.72 -13.01
N ILE A 87 19.05 9.04 -12.94
CA ILE A 87 19.70 9.93 -13.89
C ILE A 87 20.68 10.85 -13.16
N LEU A 88 21.42 11.69 -13.89
CA LEU A 88 22.34 12.69 -13.33
C LEU A 88 23.33 12.09 -12.32
N ASN A 89 23.99 10.99 -12.67
CA ASN A 89 24.92 10.28 -11.79
C ASN A 89 24.29 9.94 -10.41
N LYS A 90 23.04 9.45 -10.42
CA LYS A 90 22.22 9.11 -9.24
C LYS A 90 21.80 10.32 -8.38
N LYS A 91 22.00 11.55 -8.84
CA LYS A 91 21.47 12.75 -8.18
C LYS A 91 20.02 13.01 -8.54
N GLY A 92 19.56 12.53 -9.69
CA GLY A 92 18.17 12.65 -10.14
C GLY A 92 17.50 11.29 -10.25
N THR A 93 16.19 11.28 -10.10
CA THR A 93 15.33 10.12 -10.33
C THR A 93 14.10 10.56 -11.09
N LEU A 94 13.82 9.88 -12.20
CA LEU A 94 12.59 10.03 -12.97
C LEU A 94 11.75 8.79 -12.76
N ARG A 95 10.48 8.95 -12.34
CA ARG A 95 9.53 7.87 -12.11
C ARG A 95 8.23 8.14 -12.84
N LEU A 96 7.76 7.13 -13.56
CA LEU A 96 6.44 7.08 -14.17
C LEU A 96 5.69 5.91 -13.53
N ASN A 97 4.49 6.15 -13.04
CA ASN A 97 3.59 5.09 -12.58
C ASN A 97 2.17 5.34 -13.08
N VAL A 98 1.43 4.25 -13.26
CA VAL A 98 0.01 4.28 -13.58
C VAL A 98 -0.72 3.49 -12.50
N THR A 99 -1.59 4.16 -11.76
CA THR A 99 -2.45 3.49 -10.79
C THR A 99 -3.64 2.88 -11.51
N ASP A 100 -4.02 1.65 -11.12
CA ASP A 100 -5.22 0.95 -11.63
C ASP A 100 -5.36 1.00 -13.16
N ILE A 101 -4.36 0.48 -13.86
CA ILE A 101 -4.27 0.58 -15.34
C ILE A 101 -5.51 0.05 -16.06
N PHE A 102 -6.23 -0.91 -15.44
CA PHE A 102 -7.44 -1.51 -16.03
C PHE A 102 -8.74 -0.84 -15.58
N TRP A 103 -8.66 0.18 -14.72
CA TRP A 103 -9.82 0.89 -14.19
C TRP A 103 -10.84 -0.03 -13.49
N THR A 104 -10.34 -0.91 -12.65
CA THR A 104 -11.12 -1.96 -11.99
C THR A 104 -11.38 -1.71 -10.51
N ASN A 105 -10.68 -0.75 -9.91
CA ASN A 105 -10.85 -0.35 -8.50
C ASN A 105 -12.06 0.57 -8.32
N LEU A 106 -13.21 0.11 -8.78
CA LEU A 106 -14.47 0.82 -8.69
C LEU A 106 -15.38 0.13 -7.67
N PRO A 107 -15.73 0.81 -6.57
CA PRO A 107 -16.65 0.28 -5.58
C PRO A 107 -18.01 -0.04 -6.19
N LYS A 108 -18.48 -1.26 -5.95
CA LYS A 108 -19.80 -1.74 -6.38
C LYS A 108 -20.45 -2.46 -5.21
N ALA A 109 -21.73 -2.25 -5.01
CA ALA A 109 -22.48 -2.93 -3.95
C ALA A 109 -23.90 -3.28 -4.42
N VAL A 110 -24.47 -4.27 -3.75
CA VAL A 110 -25.90 -4.59 -3.85
C VAL A 110 -26.49 -4.44 -2.47
N ILE A 111 -27.55 -3.65 -2.34
CA ILE A 111 -28.26 -3.42 -1.11
C ILE A 111 -29.63 -4.09 -1.26
N THR A 112 -29.99 -4.95 -0.30
CA THR A 112 -31.28 -5.64 -0.30
C THR A 112 -32.05 -5.27 0.94
N TYR A 113 -33.10 -4.48 0.79
CA TYR A 113 -33.99 -4.07 1.88
C TYR A 113 -35.12 -5.07 2.08
N THR A 114 -35.21 -5.68 3.23
CA THR A 114 -36.34 -6.53 3.68
C THR A 114 -36.87 -7.52 2.60
N GLY A 115 -35.98 -8.02 1.71
CA GLY A 115 -36.32 -9.00 0.69
C GLY A 115 -37.15 -8.47 -0.51
N LYS A 116 -37.55 -7.19 -0.52
CA LYS A 116 -38.46 -6.63 -1.52
C LYS A 116 -37.86 -5.59 -2.43
N TYR A 117 -36.84 -4.87 -2.00
CA TYR A 117 -36.19 -3.83 -2.79
C TYR A 117 -34.71 -4.10 -2.94
N ILE A 118 -34.24 -4.12 -4.17
CA ILE A 118 -32.83 -4.35 -4.50
C ILE A 118 -32.29 -3.09 -5.19
N GLU A 119 -31.28 -2.50 -4.56
CA GLU A 119 -30.53 -1.39 -5.12
C GLU A 119 -29.14 -1.87 -5.56
N LYS A 120 -28.74 -1.55 -6.79
CA LYS A 120 -27.40 -1.76 -7.29
C LYS A 120 -26.66 -0.43 -7.31
N TRP A 121 -25.62 -0.33 -6.51
CA TRP A 121 -24.83 0.87 -6.39
C TRP A 121 -23.46 0.71 -7.08
N HIS A 122 -23.06 1.70 -7.85
CA HIS A 122 -21.76 1.81 -8.49
C HIS A 122 -21.18 3.20 -8.22
N ALA A 123 -19.93 3.26 -7.76
CA ALA A 123 -19.20 4.52 -7.75
C ALA A 123 -18.39 4.65 -9.03
N PHE A 124 -18.66 5.69 -9.79
CA PHE A 124 -17.82 6.10 -10.92
C PHE A 124 -16.84 7.15 -10.42
N ARG A 125 -15.58 6.77 -10.34
CA ARG A 125 -14.48 7.67 -10.01
C ARG A 125 -13.30 7.37 -10.91
N GLU A 126 -12.52 8.39 -11.22
CA GLU A 126 -11.26 8.15 -11.92
C GLU A 126 -10.25 7.54 -10.94
N SER A 127 -9.97 6.25 -11.11
CA SER A 127 -8.97 5.52 -10.33
C SER A 127 -7.69 5.27 -11.13
N ARG A 128 -7.76 5.42 -12.45
CA ARG A 128 -6.63 5.28 -13.37
C ARG A 128 -5.90 6.61 -13.51
N VAL A 129 -4.79 6.74 -12.82
CA VAL A 129 -4.01 7.98 -12.77
C VAL A 129 -2.57 7.70 -13.18
N GLY A 130 -2.12 8.40 -14.22
CA GLY A 130 -0.70 8.45 -14.61
C GLY A 130 0.00 9.55 -13.84
N THR A 131 1.13 9.22 -13.21
CA THR A 131 1.94 10.17 -12.44
C THR A 131 3.38 10.12 -12.90
N LEU A 132 3.90 11.28 -13.32
CA LEU A 132 5.32 11.48 -13.63
C LEU A 132 5.97 12.28 -12.51
N THR A 133 7.00 11.73 -11.90
CA THR A 133 7.71 12.36 -10.78
C THR A 133 9.19 12.52 -11.13
N PHE A 134 9.70 13.72 -10.96
CA PHE A 134 11.13 14.01 -11.00
C PHE A 134 11.61 14.41 -9.62
N THR A 135 12.61 13.70 -9.11
CA THR A 135 13.23 14.01 -7.82
C THR A 135 14.70 14.34 -8.03
N TYR A 136 15.17 15.44 -7.45
CA TYR A 136 16.57 15.82 -7.47
C TYR A 136 17.12 15.99 -6.06
N ARG A 137 18.27 15.40 -5.78
CA ARG A 137 18.94 15.47 -4.48
C ARG A 137 20.01 16.54 -4.48
N PHE A 138 19.77 17.61 -3.74
CA PHE A 138 20.73 18.68 -3.51
C PHE A 138 21.64 18.32 -2.32
N GLY A 139 22.87 18.81 -2.33
CA GLY A 139 23.80 18.72 -1.20
C GLY A 139 24.89 17.68 -1.34
N LYS A 140 25.85 17.74 -0.41
CA LYS A 140 26.97 16.81 -0.29
C LYS A 140 26.51 15.52 0.41
N LYS A 141 26.95 14.36 -0.09
CA LYS A 141 26.60 13.04 0.50
C LYS A 141 27.23 12.77 1.87
N THR A 142 28.14 13.59 2.32
CA THR A 142 28.80 13.46 3.62
C THR A 142 28.04 14.24 4.68
N VAL A 143 27.13 13.58 5.35
CA VAL A 143 26.79 14.00 6.71
C VAL A 143 28.02 13.67 7.54
N GLN A 144 28.82 14.70 7.94
CA GLN A 144 29.83 14.51 8.96
C GLN A 144 29.10 13.92 10.18
N GLY A 145 29.51 12.70 10.61
CA GLY A 145 28.96 12.11 11.82
C GLY A 145 29.03 13.14 12.94
N ALA A 146 27.93 13.30 13.66
CA ALA A 146 27.90 14.21 14.80
C ALA A 146 29.11 13.89 15.67
N ARG A 147 30.03 14.88 15.85
CA ARG A 147 31.10 14.75 16.83
C ARG A 147 30.46 14.41 18.17
N ARG A 148 30.74 13.22 18.68
CA ARG A 148 30.41 12.93 20.07
C ARG A 148 30.99 14.05 20.91
N ARG A 149 30.16 14.91 21.44
CA ARG A 149 30.59 15.79 22.53
C ARG A 149 30.91 14.88 23.70
N ALA A 150 32.14 14.98 24.17
CA ALA A 150 32.50 14.37 25.45
C ALA A 150 31.49 14.90 26.48
N THR A 151 30.77 14.01 27.12
CA THR A 151 29.85 14.40 28.19
C THR A 151 30.73 14.85 29.35
N GLY A 152 30.41 16.00 29.97
CA GLY A 152 31.19 16.53 31.09
C GLY A 152 31.52 15.54 32.24
N SER A 153 30.80 14.42 32.29
CA SER A 153 31.11 13.29 33.20
C SER A 153 32.39 12.53 32.88
N GLU A 154 32.93 12.60 31.68
CA GLU A 154 34.22 11.97 31.34
C GLU A 154 35.40 12.83 31.84
N GLU A 155 35.26 14.17 31.81
CA GLU A 155 36.25 15.09 32.37
C GLU A 155 36.26 15.05 33.89
N GLU A 156 35.15 14.84 34.57
CA GLU A 156 35.09 14.66 36.04
C GLU A 156 35.69 13.33 36.49
N ARG A 157 35.51 12.26 35.74
CA ARG A 157 36.14 10.96 36.02
C ARG A 157 37.66 11.00 35.90
N GLN A 158 38.20 11.77 34.96
CA GLN A 158 39.65 11.96 34.82
C GLN A 158 40.25 12.81 35.98
N ARG A 159 39.47 13.73 36.57
CA ARG A 159 39.90 14.53 37.72
C ARG A 159 39.80 13.78 39.06
N ALA A 160 38.91 12.82 39.18
CA ALA A 160 38.72 12.02 40.38
C ALA A 160 39.62 10.79 40.48
N GLY A 161 40.40 10.50 39.45
CA GLY A 161 41.31 9.32 39.37
C GLY A 161 42.81 9.62 39.56
N ASN A 162 43.17 10.84 40.00
CA ASN A 162 44.57 11.19 40.38
C ASN A 162 44.66 11.44 41.87
#